data_cbc37a055cd0fea9aba0bd8cf203d377
#
_entry.id   cbc37a055cd0fea9aba0bd8cf203d377
#
_cell.length_a   1.000
_cell.length_b   1.000
_cell.length_c   1.000
_cell.angle_alpha   90.00
_cell.angle_beta   90.00
_cell.angle_gamma   90.00
#
_symmetry.space_group_name_H-M   'P 1'
#
loop_
_entity.id
_entity.type
_entity.pdbx_description
1 polymer ?
#
loop_
_entity_poly.entity_id
_entity_poly.type
_entity_poly.pdbx_seq_one_letter_code
_entity_poly.pdbx_strand_id
1 'polypeptide(L)'
;MQIYLLLTERCNLCCPMCIRGHQDGPTLSVDLLKDILGRGDFNGHDLVLTGGEPTLHPDFCNIVEHVCPAARSVTVTSNGTTDYYIDKIKKHDNLHIQISLDGNQAAHDMIRGAGTYHETMTTIQRIDKAGISYSVATVVSKRNVASMGDLCDSLAALKGIRFWKLSYEMPFASMKYSEMMTAAEWNAFVDRMIQRARLRLRVQKIFPFELYERYGQKGELCERGKERCFNCGSGSQKIYVYPNFNVYPCTCLTDFCVGNLMDETLAEIRTGEKLRPFLDYEVQKDAVCNACEFKTVCNGGCIGMSYHYFGEFGRGDIRCSKLGGTL
;
A
#
# COMPACT_ATOMS: atom_id res chain seq x y z
N MET A 1 3.95 -14.04 -4.85
CA MET A 1 3.75 -12.62 -5.15
C MET A 1 2.64 -12.05 -4.27
N GLN A 2 2.42 -10.74 -4.31
CA GLN A 2 1.34 -10.06 -3.59
C GLN A 2 0.25 -9.65 -4.60
N ILE A 3 -1.00 -10.04 -4.35
CA ILE A 3 -2.14 -9.74 -5.21
C ILE A 3 -3.08 -8.81 -4.44
N TYR A 4 -3.23 -7.59 -4.95
CA TYR A 4 -4.21 -6.64 -4.42
C TYR A 4 -5.54 -6.89 -5.09
N LEU A 5 -6.51 -7.37 -4.33
CA LEU A 5 -7.86 -7.64 -4.79
C LEU A 5 -8.79 -6.51 -4.32
N LEU A 6 -9.29 -5.75 -5.27
CA LEU A 6 -10.22 -4.67 -5.01
C LEU A 6 -11.62 -5.24 -4.91
N LEU A 7 -12.19 -5.24 -3.71
CA LEU A 7 -13.53 -5.78 -3.48
C LEU A 7 -14.63 -4.86 -3.96
N THR A 8 -14.39 -3.55 -3.85
CA THR A 8 -15.32 -2.52 -4.32
C THR A 8 -14.57 -1.21 -4.57
N GLU A 9 -15.06 -0.39 -5.48
CA GLU A 9 -14.54 0.97 -5.66
C GLU A 9 -15.25 1.99 -4.75
N ARG A 10 -16.32 1.59 -4.08
CA ARG A 10 -17.06 2.43 -3.12
C ARG A 10 -16.23 2.71 -1.88
N CYS A 11 -16.30 3.96 -1.41
CA CYS A 11 -15.70 4.38 -0.14
C CYS A 11 -16.64 5.36 0.56
N ASN A 12 -16.71 5.27 1.88
CA ASN A 12 -17.46 6.22 2.72
C ASN A 12 -16.63 7.46 3.10
N LEU A 13 -15.39 7.58 2.65
CA LEU A 13 -14.50 8.71 2.90
C LEU A 13 -14.03 9.36 1.59
N CYS A 14 -13.64 10.65 1.68
CA CYS A 14 -13.16 11.48 0.58
C CYS A 14 -11.76 12.05 0.87
N CYS A 15 -10.80 11.19 1.18
CA CYS A 15 -9.45 11.61 1.58
C CYS A 15 -8.71 12.30 0.42
N PRO A 16 -8.09 13.48 0.64
CA PRO A 16 -7.48 14.27 -0.43
C PRO A 16 -6.28 13.61 -1.10
N MET A 17 -5.58 12.67 -0.40
CA MET A 17 -4.46 11.92 -0.94
C MET A 17 -4.88 10.59 -1.59
N CYS A 18 -6.18 10.32 -1.71
CA CYS A 18 -6.63 9.02 -2.22
C CYS A 18 -6.37 8.92 -3.71
N ILE A 19 -5.56 7.91 -4.09
CA ILE A 19 -5.22 7.65 -5.49
C ILE A 19 -6.43 7.26 -6.34
N ARG A 20 -7.52 6.78 -5.71
CA ARG A 20 -8.75 6.37 -6.40
C ARG A 20 -9.77 7.49 -6.51
N GLY A 21 -9.59 8.56 -5.73
CA GLY A 21 -10.63 9.54 -5.54
C GLY A 21 -11.86 8.97 -4.81
N HIS A 22 -12.92 9.77 -4.74
CA HIS A 22 -14.22 9.31 -4.25
C HIS A 22 -14.99 8.73 -5.43
N GLN A 23 -15.30 7.44 -5.36
CA GLN A 23 -16.04 6.75 -6.42
C GLN A 23 -17.21 5.95 -5.83
N ASP A 24 -18.32 5.97 -6.54
CA ASP A 24 -19.45 5.06 -6.34
C ASP A 24 -19.40 4.04 -7.51
N GLY A 25 -18.40 3.18 -7.45
CA GLY A 25 -18.06 2.28 -8.54
C GLY A 25 -18.47 0.83 -8.28
N PRO A 26 -18.08 -0.08 -9.20
CA PRO A 26 -18.46 -1.48 -9.17
C PRO A 26 -17.95 -2.20 -7.91
N THR A 27 -18.67 -3.28 -7.62
CA THR A 27 -18.38 -4.21 -6.54
C THR A 27 -18.10 -5.59 -7.14
N LEU A 28 -17.10 -6.28 -6.63
CA LEU A 28 -16.67 -7.59 -7.09
C LEU A 28 -17.78 -8.65 -6.87
N SER A 29 -17.99 -9.51 -7.85
CA SER A 29 -18.90 -10.65 -7.70
C SER A 29 -18.24 -11.77 -6.88
N VAL A 30 -18.90 -12.20 -5.81
CA VAL A 30 -18.41 -13.28 -4.94
C VAL A 30 -18.43 -14.63 -5.67
N ASP A 31 -19.42 -14.87 -6.50
CA ASP A 31 -19.54 -16.15 -7.23
C ASP A 31 -18.41 -16.29 -8.25
N LEU A 32 -18.12 -15.24 -9.01
CA LEU A 32 -16.97 -15.22 -9.93
C LEU A 32 -15.63 -15.32 -9.18
N LEU A 33 -15.54 -14.73 -8.00
CA LEU A 33 -14.34 -14.91 -7.16
C LEU A 33 -14.16 -16.36 -6.71
N LYS A 34 -15.24 -17.05 -6.35
CA LYS A 34 -15.19 -18.48 -5.99
C LYS A 34 -14.71 -19.35 -7.14
N ASP A 35 -15.14 -19.05 -8.37
CA ASP A 35 -14.68 -19.77 -9.56
C ASP A 35 -13.15 -19.60 -9.75
N ILE A 36 -12.62 -18.37 -9.59
CA ILE A 36 -11.19 -18.09 -9.66
C ILE A 36 -10.43 -18.81 -8.54
N LEU A 37 -10.94 -18.78 -7.30
CA LEU A 37 -10.38 -19.51 -6.18
C LEU A 37 -10.35 -21.02 -6.44
N GLY A 38 -11.43 -21.54 -7.04
CA GLY A 38 -11.54 -22.97 -7.41
C GLY A 38 -10.52 -23.42 -8.45
N ARG A 39 -10.08 -22.53 -9.33
CA ARG A 39 -8.97 -22.80 -10.28
C ARG A 39 -7.59 -22.81 -9.61
N GLY A 40 -7.48 -22.33 -8.37
CA GLY A 40 -6.22 -22.26 -7.64
C GLY A 40 -5.33 -21.06 -8.00
N ASP A 41 -5.86 -20.08 -8.72
CA ASP A 41 -5.11 -18.90 -9.19
C ASP A 41 -4.40 -18.12 -8.05
N PHE A 42 -4.98 -18.17 -6.85
CA PHE A 42 -4.43 -17.44 -5.70
C PHE A 42 -3.65 -18.31 -4.70
N ASN A 43 -3.50 -19.60 -4.97
CA ASN A 43 -2.83 -20.54 -4.09
C ASN A 43 -1.35 -20.16 -3.89
N GLY A 44 -0.92 -20.12 -2.61
CA GLY A 44 0.45 -19.76 -2.25
C GLY A 44 0.83 -18.29 -2.43
N HIS A 45 -0.12 -17.44 -2.80
CA HIS A 45 0.08 -15.99 -2.92
C HIS A 45 -0.36 -15.24 -1.66
N ASP A 46 0.18 -14.02 -1.48
CA ASP A 46 -0.28 -13.09 -0.45
C ASP A 46 -1.39 -12.23 -1.03
N LEU A 47 -2.58 -12.29 -0.48
CA LEU A 47 -3.70 -11.45 -0.89
C LEU A 47 -3.79 -10.19 -0.03
N VAL A 48 -4.07 -9.07 -0.67
CA VAL A 48 -4.42 -7.82 0.01
C VAL A 48 -5.83 -7.43 -0.43
N LEU A 49 -6.79 -7.61 0.45
CA LEU A 49 -8.16 -7.17 0.25
C LEU A 49 -8.22 -5.66 0.46
N THR A 50 -8.62 -4.95 -0.56
CA THR A 50 -8.62 -3.49 -0.63
C THR A 50 -9.80 -3.00 -1.49
N GLY A 51 -9.77 -1.73 -1.86
CA GLY A 51 -10.81 -1.15 -2.72
C GLY A 51 -10.85 0.35 -2.53
N GLY A 52 -12.04 0.94 -2.56
CA GLY A 52 -12.35 2.16 -1.84
C GLY A 52 -12.25 1.87 -0.35
N GLU A 53 -13.32 1.27 0.22
CA GLU A 53 -13.28 0.66 1.55
C GLU A 53 -13.81 -0.79 1.43
N PRO A 54 -12.96 -1.81 1.61
CA PRO A 54 -13.37 -3.21 1.36
C PRO A 54 -14.47 -3.69 2.31
N THR A 55 -14.56 -3.14 3.51
CA THR A 55 -15.61 -3.51 4.48
C THR A 55 -17.01 -3.03 4.10
N LEU A 56 -17.12 -2.16 3.08
CA LEU A 56 -18.41 -1.78 2.49
C LEU A 56 -18.94 -2.80 1.48
N HIS A 57 -18.16 -3.82 1.13
CA HIS A 57 -18.66 -4.90 0.31
C HIS A 57 -19.75 -5.67 1.07
N PRO A 58 -20.96 -5.89 0.51
CA PRO A 58 -22.05 -6.53 1.24
C PRO A 58 -21.69 -7.93 1.76
N ASP A 59 -20.87 -8.66 1.01
CA ASP A 59 -20.41 -10.01 1.34
C ASP A 59 -18.99 -10.05 1.92
N PHE A 60 -18.48 -8.95 2.49
CA PHE A 60 -17.10 -8.85 2.95
C PHE A 60 -16.68 -10.03 3.83
N CYS A 61 -17.48 -10.39 4.84
CA CYS A 61 -17.16 -11.49 5.73
C CYS A 61 -17.09 -12.83 4.98
N ASN A 62 -18.00 -13.07 4.06
CA ASN A 62 -18.03 -14.26 3.23
C ASN A 62 -16.80 -14.36 2.33
N ILE A 63 -16.36 -13.24 1.75
CA ILE A 63 -15.12 -13.18 0.97
C ILE A 63 -13.92 -13.57 1.83
N VAL A 64 -13.77 -12.99 3.03
CA VAL A 64 -12.67 -13.32 3.95
C VAL A 64 -12.63 -14.82 4.23
N GLU A 65 -13.79 -15.45 4.52
CA GLU A 65 -13.88 -16.88 4.80
C GLU A 65 -13.49 -17.76 3.60
N HIS A 66 -13.68 -17.29 2.35
CA HIS A 66 -13.28 -18.03 1.16
C HIS A 66 -11.81 -17.81 0.78
N VAL A 67 -11.27 -16.61 0.96
CA VAL A 67 -9.90 -16.32 0.51
C VAL A 67 -8.84 -16.78 1.51
N CYS A 68 -9.15 -16.81 2.82
CA CYS A 68 -8.17 -17.22 3.83
C CYS A 68 -7.65 -18.66 3.62
N PRO A 69 -8.50 -19.67 3.34
CA PRO A 69 -8.01 -21.03 3.06
C PRO A 69 -7.18 -21.16 1.79
N ALA A 70 -7.44 -20.32 0.78
CA ALA A 70 -6.79 -20.40 -0.53
C ALA A 70 -5.45 -19.66 -0.59
N ALA A 71 -5.23 -18.67 0.28
CA ALA A 71 -4.06 -17.80 0.22
C ALA A 71 -2.99 -18.19 1.25
N ARG A 72 -1.73 -17.85 0.97
CA ARG A 72 -0.63 -17.96 1.95
C ARG A 72 -0.84 -16.99 3.11
N SER A 73 -1.22 -15.77 2.82
CA SER A 73 -1.60 -14.76 3.81
C SER A 73 -2.65 -13.83 3.23
N VAL A 74 -3.52 -13.30 4.09
CA VAL A 74 -4.55 -12.33 3.73
C VAL A 74 -4.38 -11.09 4.58
N THR A 75 -4.24 -9.93 3.93
CA THR A 75 -4.23 -8.63 4.59
C THR A 75 -5.46 -7.84 4.15
N VAL A 76 -6.28 -7.39 5.09
CA VAL A 76 -7.35 -6.43 4.82
C VAL A 76 -6.82 -5.02 5.08
N THR A 77 -6.97 -4.09 4.12
CA THR A 77 -6.63 -2.68 4.31
C THR A 77 -7.91 -1.87 4.45
N SER A 78 -8.15 -1.31 5.64
CA SER A 78 -9.36 -0.58 5.96
C SER A 78 -9.09 0.81 6.51
N ASN A 79 -10.03 1.73 6.31
CA ASN A 79 -10.02 3.04 6.95
C ASN A 79 -10.42 2.98 8.43
N GLY A 80 -10.99 1.86 8.87
CA GLY A 80 -11.34 1.60 10.27
C GLY A 80 -12.60 2.31 10.77
N THR A 81 -13.41 2.93 9.90
CA THR A 81 -14.66 3.59 10.32
C THR A 81 -15.84 2.61 10.46
N THR A 82 -15.64 1.35 10.09
CA THR A 82 -16.62 0.27 10.25
C THR A 82 -15.98 -0.89 10.98
N ASP A 83 -16.71 -1.50 11.90
CA ASP A 83 -16.19 -2.55 12.77
C ASP A 83 -17.11 -3.78 12.92
N TYR A 84 -18.24 -3.79 12.22
CA TYR A 84 -19.27 -4.83 12.27
C TYR A 84 -18.74 -6.23 11.95
N TYR A 85 -17.68 -6.32 11.18
CA TYR A 85 -17.10 -7.56 10.70
C TYR A 85 -16.28 -8.28 11.79
N ILE A 86 -15.80 -7.56 12.80
CA ILE A 86 -14.89 -8.10 13.83
C ILE A 86 -15.49 -9.29 14.56
N ASP A 87 -16.79 -9.22 14.85
CA ASP A 87 -17.50 -10.29 15.54
C ASP A 87 -18.04 -11.39 14.60
N LYS A 88 -17.95 -11.18 13.28
CA LYS A 88 -18.53 -12.07 12.26
C LYS A 88 -17.49 -12.93 11.53
N ILE A 89 -16.28 -12.41 11.33
CA ILE A 89 -15.21 -13.17 10.69
C ILE A 89 -14.61 -14.18 11.68
N LYS A 90 -14.33 -15.38 11.19
CA LYS A 90 -13.58 -16.35 11.97
C LYS A 90 -12.13 -15.91 12.11
N LYS A 91 -11.51 -16.32 13.20
CA LYS A 91 -10.08 -16.12 13.36
C LYS A 91 -9.31 -17.09 12.47
N HIS A 92 -8.53 -16.52 11.54
CA HIS A 92 -7.59 -17.26 10.70
C HIS A 92 -6.16 -16.85 11.05
N ASP A 93 -5.24 -17.81 11.18
CA ASP A 93 -3.85 -17.53 11.54
C ASP A 93 -3.12 -16.71 10.48
N ASN A 94 -3.56 -16.79 9.22
CA ASN A 94 -3.02 -16.06 8.09
C ASN A 94 -3.74 -14.73 7.80
N LEU A 95 -4.73 -14.33 8.61
CA LEU A 95 -5.44 -13.06 8.47
C LEU A 95 -4.74 -11.93 9.24
N HIS A 96 -4.56 -10.81 8.59
CA HIS A 96 -4.01 -9.58 9.14
C HIS A 96 -4.85 -8.36 8.73
N ILE A 97 -5.14 -7.47 9.66
CA ILE A 97 -5.87 -6.23 9.37
C ILE A 97 -4.92 -5.05 9.47
N GLN A 98 -4.81 -4.28 8.40
CA GLN A 98 -4.06 -3.03 8.36
C GLN A 98 -5.03 -1.85 8.39
N ILE A 99 -5.00 -1.08 9.47
CA ILE A 99 -5.87 0.07 9.66
C ILE A 99 -5.12 1.36 9.30
N SER A 100 -5.80 2.22 8.57
CA SER A 100 -5.28 3.54 8.19
C SER A 100 -5.50 4.55 9.32
N LEU A 101 -4.42 5.17 9.83
CA LEU A 101 -4.50 6.22 10.85
C LEU A 101 -3.41 7.27 10.56
N ASP A 102 -3.82 8.52 10.27
CA ASP A 102 -2.94 9.53 9.69
C ASP A 102 -2.58 10.67 10.65
N GLY A 103 -2.52 10.40 11.94
CA GLY A 103 -2.08 11.38 12.92
C GLY A 103 -2.80 11.29 14.26
N ASN A 104 -2.61 12.30 15.10
CA ASN A 104 -3.49 12.53 16.25
C ASN A 104 -4.89 12.91 15.77
N GLN A 105 -5.85 13.06 16.68
CA GLN A 105 -7.25 13.32 16.33
C GLN A 105 -7.40 14.49 15.34
N ALA A 106 -6.77 15.62 15.64
CA ALA A 106 -6.93 16.82 14.81
C ALA A 106 -6.40 16.61 13.38
N ALA A 107 -5.24 15.99 13.22
CA ALA A 107 -4.65 15.74 11.91
C ALA A 107 -5.40 14.65 11.13
N HIS A 108 -5.81 13.58 11.81
CA HIS A 108 -6.56 12.51 11.17
C HIS A 108 -7.93 12.97 10.68
N ASP A 109 -8.68 13.67 11.54
CA ASP A 109 -10.02 14.16 11.20
C ASP A 109 -9.96 15.22 10.09
N MET A 110 -8.92 16.07 10.08
CA MET A 110 -8.69 17.02 8.99
C MET A 110 -8.48 16.32 7.64
N ILE A 111 -7.80 15.16 7.63
CA ILE A 111 -7.46 14.43 6.41
C ILE A 111 -8.59 13.50 5.98
N ARG A 112 -9.22 12.81 6.92
CA ARG A 112 -10.17 11.72 6.61
C ARG A 112 -11.62 12.07 6.86
N GLY A 113 -11.88 13.14 7.58
CA GLY A 113 -13.23 13.61 7.94
C GLY A 113 -13.45 13.65 9.46
N ALA A 114 -14.25 14.60 9.90
CA ALA A 114 -14.53 14.81 11.31
C ALA A 114 -15.12 13.56 11.99
N GLY A 115 -14.56 13.19 13.15
CA GLY A 115 -15.01 12.07 13.96
C GLY A 115 -14.39 10.71 13.57
N THR A 116 -13.76 10.61 12.39
CA THR A 116 -13.20 9.33 11.90
C THR A 116 -12.06 8.80 12.77
N TYR A 117 -11.32 9.67 13.46
CA TYR A 117 -10.30 9.25 14.41
C TYR A 117 -10.88 8.38 15.54
N HIS A 118 -11.99 8.82 16.11
CA HIS A 118 -12.63 8.09 17.20
C HIS A 118 -13.17 6.72 16.75
N GLU A 119 -13.82 6.69 15.59
CA GLU A 119 -14.31 5.44 14.98
C GLU A 119 -13.15 4.47 14.71
N THR A 120 -12.07 4.97 14.08
CA THR A 120 -10.88 4.18 13.76
C THR A 120 -10.21 3.63 15.02
N MET A 121 -10.05 4.45 16.08
CA MET A 121 -9.47 3.99 17.35
C MET A 121 -10.33 2.96 18.04
N THR A 122 -11.67 3.12 18.00
CA THR A 122 -12.61 2.13 18.50
C THR A 122 -12.45 0.79 17.78
N THR A 123 -12.35 0.81 16.45
CA THR A 123 -12.09 -0.37 15.62
C THR A 123 -10.77 -1.04 15.98
N ILE A 124 -9.69 -0.28 16.14
CA ILE A 124 -8.38 -0.81 16.56
C ILE A 124 -8.49 -1.51 17.92
N GLN A 125 -9.15 -0.88 18.90
CA GLN A 125 -9.33 -1.47 20.24
C GLN A 125 -10.15 -2.76 20.19
N ARG A 126 -11.17 -2.84 19.35
CA ARG A 126 -11.97 -4.06 19.16
C ARG A 126 -11.16 -5.18 18.51
N ILE A 127 -10.36 -4.87 17.49
CA ILE A 127 -9.46 -5.82 16.83
C ILE A 127 -8.42 -6.36 17.83
N ASP A 128 -7.82 -5.48 18.64
CA ASP A 128 -6.85 -5.83 19.68
C ASP A 128 -7.48 -6.76 20.72
N LYS A 129 -8.67 -6.42 21.21
CA LYS A 129 -9.44 -7.25 22.16
C LYS A 129 -9.84 -8.61 21.57
N ALA A 130 -10.18 -8.66 20.29
CA ALA A 130 -10.51 -9.90 19.59
C ALA A 130 -9.28 -10.79 19.32
N GLY A 131 -8.07 -10.28 19.56
CA GLY A 131 -6.81 -10.99 19.29
C GLY A 131 -6.56 -11.26 17.81
N ILE A 132 -7.12 -10.45 16.92
CA ILE A 132 -6.87 -10.50 15.49
C ILE A 132 -5.55 -9.78 15.22
N SER A 133 -4.70 -10.35 14.37
CA SER A 133 -3.42 -9.74 13.98
C SER A 133 -3.65 -8.42 13.26
N TYR A 134 -3.00 -7.33 13.68
CA TYR A 134 -3.19 -6.03 13.04
C TYR A 134 -1.93 -5.15 13.01
N SER A 135 -1.98 -4.14 12.16
CA SER A 135 -0.99 -3.07 12.05
C SER A 135 -1.68 -1.74 11.71
N VAL A 136 -0.96 -0.65 11.91
CA VAL A 136 -1.39 0.67 11.48
C VAL A 136 -0.57 1.13 10.29
N ALA A 137 -1.22 1.79 9.32
CA ALA A 137 -0.57 2.40 8.17
C ALA A 137 -0.89 3.90 8.15
N THR A 138 0.14 4.71 7.93
CA THR A 138 0.05 6.18 7.86
C THR A 138 0.64 6.66 6.55
N VAL A 139 -0.10 7.50 5.83
CA VAL A 139 0.44 8.31 4.75
C VAL A 139 0.95 9.62 5.34
N VAL A 140 2.26 9.81 5.31
CA VAL A 140 2.91 10.99 5.91
C VAL A 140 3.04 12.09 4.87
N SER A 141 2.60 13.28 5.26
CA SER A 141 2.59 14.49 4.44
C SER A 141 2.91 15.73 5.29
N LYS A 142 3.04 16.90 4.65
CA LYS A 142 3.16 18.18 5.37
C LYS A 142 1.96 18.47 6.30
N ARG A 143 0.78 17.86 6.01
CA ARG A 143 -0.45 18.09 6.80
C ARG A 143 -0.41 17.41 8.16
N ASN A 144 0.31 16.30 8.30
CA ASN A 144 0.28 15.49 9.51
C ASN A 144 1.64 15.20 10.14
N VAL A 145 2.75 15.52 9.48
CA VAL A 145 4.10 15.19 9.97
C VAL A 145 4.37 15.71 11.39
N ALA A 146 3.78 16.85 11.76
CA ALA A 146 3.93 17.43 13.10
C ALA A 146 3.26 16.57 14.20
N SER A 147 2.18 15.84 13.87
CA SER A 147 1.43 14.99 14.82
C SER A 147 1.99 13.57 14.96
N MET A 148 3.02 13.21 14.19
CA MET A 148 3.53 11.83 14.18
C MET A 148 4.18 11.40 15.51
N GLY A 149 4.69 12.37 16.29
CA GLY A 149 5.18 12.10 17.63
C GLY A 149 4.07 11.60 18.56
N ASP A 150 2.94 12.30 18.59
CA ASP A 150 1.78 11.95 19.41
C ASP A 150 1.19 10.61 18.97
N LEU A 151 1.11 10.40 17.65
CA LEU A 151 0.65 9.12 17.09
C LEU A 151 1.58 7.97 17.50
N CYS A 152 2.90 8.16 17.42
CA CYS A 152 3.87 7.16 17.84
C CYS A 152 3.66 6.73 19.29
N ASP A 153 3.47 7.68 20.19
CA ASP A 153 3.25 7.40 21.61
C ASP A 153 1.91 6.68 21.86
N SER A 154 0.86 7.10 21.14
CA SER A 154 -0.45 6.44 21.19
C SER A 154 -0.40 4.99 20.71
N LEU A 155 0.31 4.73 19.61
CA LEU A 155 0.47 3.38 19.07
C LEU A 155 1.35 2.49 19.94
N ALA A 156 2.36 3.06 20.61
CA ALA A 156 3.21 2.31 21.53
C ALA A 156 2.47 1.79 22.77
N ALA A 157 1.31 2.38 23.10
CA ALA A 157 0.43 1.90 24.17
C ALA A 157 -0.41 0.68 23.79
N LEU A 158 -0.53 0.35 22.51
CA LEU A 158 -1.29 -0.79 21.99
C LEU A 158 -0.48 -2.08 22.10
N LYS A 159 -1.00 -3.07 22.81
CA LYS A 159 -0.23 -4.31 23.11
C LYS A 159 -0.13 -5.27 21.92
N GLY A 160 -1.17 -5.33 21.07
CA GLY A 160 -1.29 -6.28 19.96
C GLY A 160 -0.80 -5.77 18.62
N ILE A 161 -0.37 -4.50 18.52
CA ILE A 161 0.11 -3.94 17.26
C ILE A 161 1.38 -4.64 16.77
N ARG A 162 1.36 -5.15 15.54
CA ARG A 162 2.50 -5.87 14.94
C ARG A 162 3.58 -4.93 14.42
N PHE A 163 3.19 -3.85 13.79
CA PHE A 163 4.07 -2.82 13.24
C PHE A 163 3.29 -1.56 12.85
N TRP A 164 4.01 -0.47 12.70
CA TRP A 164 3.52 0.78 12.12
C TRP A 164 4.16 1.01 10.75
N LYS A 165 3.34 1.10 9.69
CA LYS A 165 3.79 1.35 8.33
C LYS A 165 3.73 2.84 8.03
N LEU A 166 4.86 3.41 7.62
CA LEU A 166 5.00 4.78 7.17
C LEU A 166 5.13 4.82 5.66
N SER A 167 4.27 5.57 5.00
CA SER A 167 4.27 5.75 3.55
C SER A 167 4.47 7.22 3.21
N TYR A 168 5.38 7.49 2.28
CA TYR A 168 5.58 8.82 1.72
C TYR A 168 4.40 9.16 0.80
N GLU A 169 3.74 10.29 1.07
CA GLU A 169 2.59 10.73 0.27
C GLU A 169 2.94 10.85 -1.21
N MET A 170 1.99 10.48 -2.06
CA MET A 170 2.09 10.59 -3.51
C MET A 170 1.08 11.65 -3.98
N PRO A 171 1.48 12.59 -4.86
CA PRO A 171 0.61 13.68 -5.31
C PRO A 171 -0.38 13.20 -6.38
N PHE A 172 -1.37 12.44 -5.95
CA PHE A 172 -2.50 12.03 -6.77
C PHE A 172 -3.75 12.87 -6.45
N ALA A 173 -4.77 12.71 -7.25
CA ALA A 173 -6.03 13.44 -7.17
C ALA A 173 -5.82 14.97 -7.28
N SER A 174 -6.29 15.74 -6.30
CA SER A 174 -6.21 17.21 -6.29
C SER A 174 -4.89 17.78 -5.77
N MET A 175 -3.97 16.94 -5.34
CA MET A 175 -2.73 17.36 -4.70
C MET A 175 -1.70 17.86 -5.71
N LYS A 176 -1.11 19.02 -5.47
CA LYS A 176 -0.01 19.55 -6.29
C LYS A 176 1.33 19.01 -5.82
N TYR A 177 2.26 18.83 -6.76
CA TYR A 177 3.64 18.40 -6.44
C TYR A 177 4.35 19.34 -5.46
N SER A 178 4.10 20.66 -5.55
CA SER A 178 4.67 21.66 -4.65
C SER A 178 4.19 21.54 -3.18
N GLU A 179 3.11 20.80 -2.94
CA GLU A 179 2.57 20.56 -1.60
C GLU A 179 3.21 19.34 -0.91
N MET A 180 4.00 18.55 -1.64
CA MET A 180 4.69 17.39 -1.10
C MET A 180 5.79 17.77 -0.11
N MET A 181 6.11 16.84 0.78
CA MET A 181 7.38 16.88 1.49
C MET A 181 8.53 16.72 0.48
N THR A 182 9.62 17.40 0.71
CA THR A 182 10.87 17.13 -0.02
C THR A 182 11.47 15.79 0.44
N ALA A 183 12.37 15.22 -0.36
CA ALA A 183 13.10 14.02 0.02
C ALA A 183 13.90 14.21 1.32
N ALA A 184 14.49 15.41 1.52
CA ALA A 184 15.21 15.74 2.74
C ALA A 184 14.29 15.78 3.97
N GLU A 185 13.12 16.39 3.87
CA GLU A 185 12.11 16.40 4.95
C GLU A 185 11.63 14.98 5.28
N TRP A 186 11.39 14.15 4.25
CA TRP A 186 11.01 12.75 4.44
C TRP A 186 12.10 11.95 5.15
N ASN A 187 13.36 12.04 4.70
CA ASN A 187 14.48 11.33 5.30
C ASN A 187 14.71 11.76 6.75
N ALA A 188 14.69 13.07 7.03
CA ALA A 188 14.80 13.59 8.39
C ALA A 188 13.64 13.12 9.29
N PHE A 189 12.43 13.03 8.76
CA PHE A 189 11.28 12.48 9.48
C PHE A 189 11.49 11.00 9.81
N VAL A 190 11.87 10.19 8.83
CA VAL A 190 12.10 8.74 9.02
C VAL A 190 13.20 8.49 10.05
N ASP A 191 14.30 9.22 9.96
CA ASP A 191 15.42 9.13 10.93
C ASP A 191 14.95 9.40 12.38
N ARG A 192 14.18 10.48 12.57
CA ARG A 192 13.58 10.78 13.88
C ARG A 192 12.66 9.66 14.37
N MET A 193 11.84 9.08 13.48
CA MET A 193 10.92 8.00 13.87
C MET A 193 11.65 6.71 14.21
N ILE A 194 12.71 6.36 13.51
CA ILE A 194 13.54 5.18 13.84
C ILE A 194 14.14 5.33 15.24
N GLN A 195 14.60 6.54 15.62
CA GLN A 195 15.17 6.80 16.93
C GLN A 195 14.12 6.83 18.05
N ARG A 196 12.90 7.30 17.76
CA ARG A 196 11.83 7.48 18.75
C ARG A 196 10.98 6.22 18.96
N ALA A 197 10.66 5.48 17.91
CA ALA A 197 9.65 4.45 17.97
C ALA A 197 10.08 3.25 18.82
N ARG A 198 9.22 2.89 19.76
CA ARG A 198 9.34 1.67 20.60
C ARG A 198 8.61 0.47 20.00
N LEU A 199 7.99 0.66 18.83
CA LEU A 199 7.30 -0.39 18.07
C LEU A 199 8.01 -0.59 16.73
N ARG A 200 7.80 -1.75 16.13
CA ARG A 200 8.39 -2.08 14.84
C ARG A 200 7.87 -1.14 13.75
N LEU A 201 8.78 -0.45 13.06
CA LEU A 201 8.47 0.37 11.90
C LEU A 201 8.61 -0.42 10.59
N ARG A 202 7.75 -0.12 9.62
CA ARG A 202 7.90 -0.49 8.22
C ARG A 202 7.81 0.77 7.37
N VAL A 203 8.93 1.18 6.82
CA VAL A 203 8.99 2.37 5.96
C VAL A 203 8.75 1.96 4.52
N GLN A 204 7.97 2.75 3.78
CA GLN A 204 7.76 2.55 2.36
C GLN A 204 9.11 2.47 1.63
N LYS A 205 9.24 1.48 0.74
CA LYS A 205 10.47 1.19 0.00
C LYS A 205 10.80 2.25 -1.07
N ILE A 206 10.93 3.51 -0.68
CA ILE A 206 11.31 4.59 -1.60
C ILE A 206 12.17 5.58 -0.83
N PHE A 207 13.41 5.70 -1.24
CA PHE A 207 14.36 6.79 -1.00
C PHE A 207 14.84 7.13 0.42
N PRO A 208 15.08 6.27 1.37
CA PRO A 208 15.98 6.64 2.44
C PRO A 208 17.40 6.11 2.18
N PHE A 209 18.04 6.49 1.08
CA PHE A 209 19.38 5.99 0.74
C PHE A 209 20.40 6.22 1.86
N GLU A 210 20.40 7.41 2.42
CA GLU A 210 21.29 7.79 3.54
C GLU A 210 20.97 6.97 4.80
N LEU A 211 19.71 6.63 5.00
CA LEU A 211 19.26 5.78 6.09
C LEU A 211 19.56 4.31 5.82
N TYR A 212 19.50 3.88 4.56
CA TYR A 212 19.89 2.53 4.18
C TYR A 212 21.38 2.27 4.43
N GLU A 213 22.25 3.21 4.13
CA GLU A 213 23.66 3.10 4.45
C GLU A 213 23.88 2.99 5.96
N ARG A 214 23.10 3.73 6.76
CA ARG A 214 23.21 3.77 8.21
C ARG A 214 22.57 2.56 8.92
N TYR A 215 21.42 2.10 8.44
CA TYR A 215 20.56 1.10 9.10
C TYR A 215 20.30 -0.15 8.27
N GLY A 216 20.57 -0.15 6.97
CA GLY A 216 20.16 -1.20 6.03
C GLY A 216 20.80 -2.57 6.27
N GLN A 217 22.02 -2.58 6.83
CA GLN A 217 22.70 -3.82 7.20
C GLN A 217 22.02 -4.57 8.35
N LYS A 218 21.15 -3.89 9.12
CA LYS A 218 20.41 -4.48 10.24
C LYS A 218 19.04 -5.02 9.85
N GLY A 219 18.63 -4.93 8.57
CA GLY A 219 17.32 -5.39 8.10
C GLY A 219 16.13 -4.54 8.55
N GLU A 220 16.36 -3.42 9.21
CA GLU A 220 15.32 -2.58 9.83
C GLU A 220 14.49 -1.79 8.80
N LEU A 221 15.11 -1.39 7.69
CA LEU A 221 14.47 -0.59 6.65
C LEU A 221 14.07 -1.39 5.41
N CYS A 222 14.77 -2.49 5.14
CA CYS A 222 14.53 -3.34 4.00
C CYS A 222 14.28 -4.78 4.46
N GLU A 223 13.04 -5.22 4.42
CA GLU A 223 12.74 -6.61 4.73
C GLU A 223 13.34 -7.51 3.65
N ARG A 224 14.34 -8.31 4.03
CA ARG A 224 14.95 -9.40 3.28
C ARG A 224 15.86 -8.93 2.14
N GLY A 225 17.14 -9.02 2.24
CA GLY A 225 18.20 -8.96 1.23
C GLY A 225 17.82 -9.24 -0.23
N LYS A 226 16.80 -8.55 -0.75
CA LYS A 226 16.26 -8.73 -2.08
C LYS A 226 16.82 -7.67 -3.01
N GLU A 227 17.06 -8.09 -4.23
CA GLU A 227 17.68 -7.35 -5.31
C GLU A 227 17.10 -5.94 -5.59
N ARG A 228 15.86 -5.62 -5.16
CA ARG A 228 15.22 -4.32 -5.36
C ARG A 228 14.50 -3.86 -4.10
N CYS A 229 15.25 -3.34 -3.12
CA CYS A 229 14.66 -2.95 -1.84
C CYS A 229 14.03 -1.54 -1.83
N PHE A 230 14.41 -0.65 -2.74
CA PHE A 230 13.83 0.70 -2.87
C PHE A 230 12.77 0.83 -3.96
N ASN A 231 12.29 -0.30 -4.46
CA ASN A 231 11.27 -0.40 -5.47
C ASN A 231 10.16 -1.32 -4.99
N CYS A 232 8.90 -1.00 -5.29
CA CYS A 232 7.77 -1.78 -4.81
C CYS A 232 7.52 -3.07 -5.59
N GLY A 233 8.23 -3.31 -6.71
CA GLY A 233 8.07 -4.49 -7.56
C GLY A 233 6.73 -4.54 -8.31
N SER A 234 6.27 -3.37 -8.79
CA SER A 234 5.07 -3.27 -9.63
C SER A 234 5.16 -4.19 -10.85
N GLY A 235 4.12 -4.99 -11.10
CA GLY A 235 4.08 -6.00 -12.15
C GLY A 235 4.84 -7.29 -11.79
N SER A 236 6.04 -7.22 -11.21
CA SER A 236 6.88 -8.38 -10.93
C SER A 236 6.58 -9.04 -9.57
N GLN A 237 6.46 -8.27 -8.50
CA GLN A 237 6.22 -8.76 -7.15
C GLN A 237 4.78 -8.57 -6.69
N LYS A 238 4.04 -7.67 -7.35
CA LYS A 238 2.63 -7.39 -7.05
C LYS A 238 1.85 -6.99 -8.29
N ILE A 239 0.56 -7.33 -8.27
CA ILE A 239 -0.45 -6.96 -9.25
C ILE A 239 -1.73 -6.51 -8.54
N TYR A 240 -2.63 -5.87 -9.30
CA TYR A 240 -3.90 -5.35 -8.81
C TYR A 240 -5.04 -5.93 -9.65
N VAL A 241 -6.00 -6.58 -9.01
CA VAL A 241 -7.21 -7.14 -9.62
C VAL A 241 -8.38 -6.26 -9.23
N TYR A 242 -9.07 -5.72 -10.22
CA TYR A 242 -10.21 -4.81 -10.05
C TYR A 242 -11.54 -5.58 -9.95
N PRO A 243 -12.66 -4.94 -9.57
CA PRO A 243 -13.94 -5.64 -9.40
C PRO A 243 -14.46 -6.32 -10.66
N ASN A 244 -14.06 -5.88 -11.84
CA ASN A 244 -14.33 -6.50 -13.13
C ASN A 244 -13.32 -7.59 -13.54
N PHE A 245 -12.46 -8.00 -12.60
CA PHE A 245 -11.37 -8.96 -12.77
C PHE A 245 -10.26 -8.54 -13.75
N ASN A 246 -10.27 -7.32 -14.26
CA ASN A 246 -9.12 -6.78 -14.98
C ASN A 246 -7.90 -6.71 -14.06
N VAL A 247 -6.75 -7.07 -14.61
CA VAL A 247 -5.46 -7.10 -13.91
C VAL A 247 -4.59 -5.94 -14.38
N TYR A 248 -4.00 -5.24 -13.42
CA TYR A 248 -3.10 -4.11 -13.65
C TYR A 248 -1.78 -4.29 -12.91
N PRO A 249 -0.65 -3.79 -13.46
CA PRO A 249 0.66 -3.89 -12.83
C PRO A 249 0.76 -3.01 -11.57
N CYS A 250 0.01 -1.92 -11.52
CA CYS A 250 -0.02 -0.97 -10.42
C CYS A 250 -1.37 -0.24 -10.36
N THR A 251 -1.80 0.13 -9.15
CA THR A 251 -2.99 0.98 -8.97
C THR A 251 -2.84 2.39 -9.57
N CYS A 252 -1.60 2.82 -9.86
CA CYS A 252 -1.28 4.08 -10.54
C CYS A 252 -1.18 3.96 -12.07
N LEU A 253 -1.33 2.76 -12.62
CA LEU A 253 -1.13 2.45 -14.04
C LEU A 253 -2.37 1.74 -14.59
N THR A 254 -3.53 2.37 -14.40
CA THR A 254 -4.84 1.84 -14.81
C THR A 254 -5.10 1.90 -16.31
N ASP A 255 -4.25 2.61 -17.06
CA ASP A 255 -4.27 2.60 -18.54
C ASP A 255 -3.68 1.30 -19.12
N PHE A 256 -3.01 0.50 -18.30
CA PHE A 256 -2.28 -0.70 -18.70
C PHE A 256 -2.94 -1.96 -18.15
N CYS A 257 -4.10 -2.35 -18.73
CA CYS A 257 -4.70 -3.65 -18.44
C CYS A 257 -3.87 -4.77 -19.05
N VAL A 258 -3.33 -5.65 -18.20
CA VAL A 258 -2.42 -6.73 -18.62
C VAL A 258 -3.12 -8.08 -18.80
N GLY A 259 -4.38 -8.20 -18.45
CA GLY A 259 -5.21 -9.39 -18.64
C GLY A 259 -6.50 -9.30 -17.84
N ASN A 260 -7.35 -10.33 -17.97
CA ASN A 260 -8.57 -10.46 -17.19
C ASN A 260 -8.70 -11.89 -16.65
N LEU A 261 -8.91 -12.04 -15.34
CA LEU A 261 -9.03 -13.36 -14.70
C LEU A 261 -10.31 -14.13 -15.06
N MET A 262 -11.25 -13.52 -15.78
CA MET A 262 -12.39 -14.26 -16.35
C MET A 262 -11.99 -15.03 -17.59
N ASP A 263 -11.04 -14.52 -18.37
CA ASP A 263 -10.64 -15.06 -19.67
C ASP A 263 -9.34 -15.88 -19.58
N GLU A 264 -8.46 -15.54 -18.63
CA GLU A 264 -7.12 -16.08 -18.49
C GLU A 264 -6.85 -16.50 -17.04
N THR A 265 -5.97 -17.48 -16.84
CA THR A 265 -5.43 -17.80 -15.51
C THR A 265 -4.37 -16.76 -15.10
N LEU A 266 -4.11 -16.66 -13.80
CA LEU A 266 -3.03 -15.83 -13.31
C LEU A 266 -1.66 -16.22 -13.89
N ALA A 267 -1.44 -17.50 -14.13
CA ALA A 267 -0.19 -17.99 -14.71
C ALA A 267 -0.02 -17.51 -16.16
N GLU A 268 -1.06 -17.53 -16.96
CA GLU A 268 -1.06 -17.00 -18.34
C GLU A 268 -0.82 -15.50 -18.37
N ILE A 269 -1.50 -14.72 -17.53
CA ILE A 269 -1.29 -13.28 -17.41
C ILE A 269 0.16 -12.97 -17.06
N ARG A 270 0.77 -13.73 -16.13
CA ARG A 270 2.15 -13.51 -15.68
C ARG A 270 3.20 -13.82 -16.73
N THR A 271 2.92 -14.68 -17.67
CA THR A 271 3.80 -15.03 -18.81
C THR A 271 3.45 -14.26 -20.08
N GLY A 272 2.31 -13.56 -20.08
CA GLY A 272 1.80 -12.83 -21.23
C GLY A 272 2.62 -11.62 -21.62
N GLU A 273 2.59 -11.28 -22.91
CA GLU A 273 3.37 -10.17 -23.47
C GLU A 273 2.99 -8.80 -22.89
N LYS A 274 1.72 -8.60 -22.52
CA LYS A 274 1.24 -7.33 -21.95
C LYS A 274 1.91 -6.97 -20.60
N LEU A 275 2.33 -7.98 -19.81
CA LEU A 275 3.00 -7.74 -18.53
C LEU A 275 4.52 -7.57 -18.70
N ARG A 276 5.12 -8.04 -19.78
CA ARG A 276 6.58 -7.98 -20.04
C ARG A 276 7.19 -6.61 -19.82
N PRO A 277 6.63 -5.49 -20.32
CA PRO A 277 7.22 -4.17 -20.12
C PRO A 277 7.42 -3.79 -18.65
N PHE A 278 6.67 -4.42 -17.74
CA PHE A 278 6.78 -4.20 -16.30
C PHE A 278 7.69 -5.22 -15.61
N LEU A 279 7.80 -6.43 -16.15
CA LEU A 279 8.73 -7.46 -15.67
C LEU A 279 10.18 -7.09 -16.01
N ASP A 280 10.39 -6.65 -17.23
CA ASP A 280 11.69 -6.30 -17.80
C ASP A 280 12.02 -4.81 -17.68
N TYR A 281 11.22 -4.07 -16.87
CA TYR A 281 11.37 -2.63 -16.72
C TYR A 281 12.75 -2.25 -16.17
N GLU A 282 13.41 -1.36 -16.88
CA GLU A 282 14.62 -0.66 -16.44
C GLU A 282 14.50 0.85 -16.63
N VAL A 283 15.05 1.60 -15.68
CA VAL A 283 15.23 3.04 -15.85
C VAL A 283 16.34 3.28 -16.87
N GLN A 284 16.01 3.93 -17.99
CA GLN A 284 16.94 4.10 -19.12
C GLN A 284 17.10 5.56 -19.56
N LYS A 285 16.05 6.36 -19.41
CA LYS A 285 15.98 7.73 -19.94
C LYS A 285 16.52 8.80 -18.98
N ASP A 286 17.10 8.39 -17.86
CA ASP A 286 17.61 9.30 -16.84
C ASP A 286 19.10 9.05 -16.59
N ALA A 287 19.93 10.04 -16.94
CA ALA A 287 21.37 9.94 -16.80
C ALA A 287 21.82 9.79 -15.34
N VAL A 288 21.14 10.47 -14.41
CA VAL A 288 21.45 10.38 -12.98
C VAL A 288 21.14 8.98 -12.47
N CYS A 289 19.99 8.42 -12.83
CA CYS A 289 19.63 7.05 -12.47
C CYS A 289 20.56 6.01 -13.08
N ASN A 290 20.98 6.22 -14.33
CA ASN A 290 21.90 5.31 -15.02
C ASN A 290 23.29 5.25 -14.38
N ALA A 291 23.78 6.37 -13.86
CA ALA A 291 25.04 6.47 -13.14
C ALA A 291 24.93 6.20 -11.62
N CYS A 292 23.72 5.97 -11.10
CA CYS A 292 23.50 5.84 -9.67
C CYS A 292 23.95 4.48 -9.13
N GLU A 293 24.71 4.51 -8.04
CA GLU A 293 25.15 3.31 -7.30
C GLU A 293 24.00 2.43 -6.79
N PHE A 294 22.82 3.02 -6.56
CA PHE A 294 21.61 2.30 -6.14
C PHE A 294 20.74 1.80 -7.31
N LYS A 295 21.19 1.90 -8.57
CA LYS A 295 20.39 1.52 -9.74
C LYS A 295 19.82 0.10 -9.62
N THR A 296 20.62 -0.86 -9.21
CA THR A 296 20.23 -2.29 -9.10
C THR A 296 19.12 -2.52 -8.08
N VAL A 297 19.15 -1.81 -6.95
CA VAL A 297 18.17 -1.97 -5.86
C VAL A 297 16.98 -1.02 -5.97
N CYS A 298 17.12 0.11 -6.69
CA CYS A 298 16.11 1.15 -6.84
C CYS A 298 15.39 1.09 -8.19
N ASN A 299 16.14 0.93 -9.27
CA ASN A 299 15.63 0.93 -10.66
C ASN A 299 14.70 2.12 -10.96
N GLY A 300 15.13 3.33 -10.59
CA GLY A 300 14.38 4.56 -10.80
C GLY A 300 13.21 4.81 -9.85
N GLY A 301 13.04 3.98 -8.80
CA GLY A 301 12.01 4.18 -7.78
C GLY A 301 10.63 3.72 -8.19
N CYS A 302 9.62 4.60 -8.14
CA CYS A 302 8.24 4.27 -8.43
C CYS A 302 7.89 4.51 -9.91
N ILE A 303 7.75 3.43 -10.67
CA ILE A 303 7.37 3.48 -12.09
C ILE A 303 6.04 4.23 -12.32
N GLY A 304 5.04 4.02 -11.45
CA GLY A 304 3.75 4.69 -11.56
C GLY A 304 3.85 6.19 -11.32
N MET A 305 4.68 6.63 -10.36
CA MET A 305 4.91 8.03 -10.07
C MET A 305 5.66 8.72 -11.22
N SER A 306 6.70 8.06 -11.73
CA SER A 306 7.48 8.54 -12.86
C SER A 306 6.61 8.70 -14.11
N TYR A 307 5.80 7.67 -14.44
CA TYR A 307 4.86 7.73 -15.55
C TYR A 307 3.82 8.85 -15.41
N HIS A 308 3.25 8.98 -14.21
CA HIS A 308 2.23 10.01 -13.95
C HIS A 308 2.78 11.43 -14.12
N TYR A 309 4.05 11.66 -13.73
CA TYR A 309 4.66 12.97 -13.83
C TYR A 309 5.19 13.29 -15.25
N PHE A 310 5.86 12.34 -15.89
CA PHE A 310 6.53 12.57 -17.19
C PHE A 310 5.69 12.14 -18.40
N GLY A 311 4.60 11.37 -18.21
CA GLY A 311 3.82 10.79 -19.29
C GLY A 311 4.54 9.66 -20.04
N GLU A 312 5.70 9.20 -19.55
CA GLU A 312 6.52 8.17 -20.21
C GLU A 312 7.23 7.26 -19.21
N PHE A 313 7.59 6.06 -19.65
CA PHE A 313 8.41 5.14 -18.86
C PHE A 313 9.92 5.41 -19.04
N GLY A 314 10.72 4.88 -18.10
CA GLY A 314 12.19 4.94 -18.18
C GLY A 314 12.81 6.13 -17.46
N ARG A 315 12.02 7.01 -16.86
CA ARG A 315 12.49 8.15 -16.04
C ARG A 315 12.60 7.77 -14.57
N GLY A 316 13.40 8.52 -13.82
CA GLY A 316 13.50 8.38 -12.36
C GLY A 316 12.30 9.01 -11.64
N ASP A 317 12.05 8.56 -10.42
CA ASP A 317 11.01 9.11 -9.55
C ASP A 317 11.41 10.51 -9.06
N ILE A 318 10.56 11.49 -9.32
CA ILE A 318 10.80 12.91 -8.99
C ILE A 318 11.05 13.18 -7.51
N ARG A 319 10.63 12.28 -6.61
CA ARG A 319 10.85 12.39 -5.17
C ARG A 319 12.27 12.02 -4.75
N CYS A 320 13.12 11.57 -5.66
CA CYS A 320 14.48 11.13 -5.36
C CYS A 320 15.40 12.33 -5.08
N SER A 321 16.10 12.33 -3.93
CA SER A 321 17.07 13.37 -3.55
C SER A 321 18.23 13.49 -4.56
N LYS A 322 18.62 12.38 -5.19
CA LYS A 322 19.72 12.36 -6.18
C LYS A 322 19.33 12.97 -7.53
N LEU A 323 18.04 13.12 -7.84
CA LEU A 323 17.55 13.81 -9.03
C LEU A 323 17.50 15.35 -8.88
N GLY A 324 18.01 15.86 -7.76
CA GLY A 324 18.22 17.29 -7.55
C GLY A 324 16.96 18.09 -7.28
N GLY A 325 15.97 17.48 -6.64
CA GLY A 325 14.84 18.22 -6.05
C GLY A 325 14.22 19.28 -7.01
N THR A 326 14.02 18.95 -8.26
CA THR A 326 13.35 19.81 -9.23
C THR A 326 11.84 19.81 -8.99
N LEU A 327 11.46 20.09 -7.72
CA LEU A 327 10.11 20.45 -7.33
C LEU A 327 10.06 21.91 -6.89
#